data_9a816166c5662eb506b4f3b4708d4cb9
#
_entry.id   9a816166c5662eb506b4f3b4708d4cb9
#
_cell.length_a   1.000
_cell.length_b   1.000
_cell.length_c   1.000
_cell.angle_alpha   90.00
_cell.angle_beta   90.00
_cell.angle_gamma   90.00
#
_symmetry.space_group_name_H-M   'P 1'
#
loop_
_entity.id
_entity.type
_entity.pdbx_description
1 polymer ?
#
loop_
_entity_poly.entity_id
_entity_poly.type
_entity_poly.pdbx_seq_one_letter_code
_entity_poly.pdbx_strand_id
1 'polypeptide(L)'
;MGPMEQQEYPLVRRLHAADPRLREDAAREVAATLWGPEAERVLAAALVTAVREERDPAALAAQLEALPSVETGLDDADLTRLAQLTEPPPVLARVLARAGRLQVSGPVEPVGAATRAVVRCLRGVPRTGLSLRTPLGAWVVLERIELYGRAADRLDPGASARVLLSGPGARALGEWDRLEADPRAREYVRLLRAPDPRVRELAAAGTADWPDSWDPETGTLLCAALARAAAREPDLTALETELGALLQLARFLSPPARAALRALDRTTLPPALHPCLDALLATGPAH
;
A
#
# COMPACT_ATOMS: atom_id res chain seq x y z
N MET A 1 -18.43 -13.34 -32.35
CA MET A 1 -18.09 -12.79 -31.04
C MET A 1 -18.71 -11.40 -31.00
N GLY A 2 -19.88 -11.27 -30.37
CA GLY A 2 -20.54 -9.99 -30.18
C GLY A 2 -19.76 -9.09 -29.20
N PRO A 3 -19.90 -7.77 -29.28
CA PRO A 3 -19.32 -6.89 -28.31
C PRO A 3 -19.92 -7.24 -26.94
N MET A 4 -19.08 -7.57 -25.96
CA MET A 4 -19.48 -7.64 -24.56
C MET A 4 -20.01 -6.25 -24.19
N GLU A 5 -21.34 -6.17 -24.03
CA GLU A 5 -21.99 -4.99 -23.47
C GLU A 5 -21.27 -4.66 -22.18
N GLN A 6 -20.78 -3.42 -22.11
CA GLN A 6 -20.20 -2.83 -20.90
C GLN A 6 -21.27 -2.98 -19.81
N GLN A 7 -21.08 -3.93 -18.92
CA GLN A 7 -21.85 -4.00 -17.68
C GLN A 7 -21.53 -2.70 -16.93
N GLU A 8 -22.44 -1.70 -17.09
CA GLU A 8 -22.33 -0.45 -16.34
C GLU A 8 -22.43 -0.78 -14.86
N TYR A 9 -21.30 -0.77 -14.20
CA TYR A 9 -21.28 -0.92 -12.74
C TYR A 9 -22.11 0.20 -12.12
N PRO A 10 -23.14 -0.09 -11.33
CA PRO A 10 -24.02 0.94 -10.73
C PRO A 10 -23.23 1.99 -9.95
N LEU A 11 -22.12 1.61 -9.36
CA LEU A 11 -21.22 2.50 -8.64
C LEU A 11 -20.54 3.54 -9.55
N VAL A 12 -20.15 3.15 -10.76
CA VAL A 12 -19.57 4.10 -11.73
C VAL A 12 -20.55 5.23 -12.03
N ARG A 13 -21.82 4.89 -12.27
CA ARG A 13 -22.88 5.91 -12.49
C ARG A 13 -23.06 6.82 -11.28
N ARG A 14 -23.02 6.26 -10.07
CA ARG A 14 -23.15 7.03 -8.84
C ARG A 14 -21.94 7.92 -8.56
N LEU A 15 -20.72 7.50 -8.92
CA LEU A 15 -19.50 8.32 -8.83
C LEU A 15 -19.55 9.57 -9.72
N HIS A 16 -20.36 9.55 -10.79
CA HIS A 16 -20.57 10.67 -11.70
C HIS A 16 -21.97 11.31 -11.58
N ALA A 17 -22.73 11.01 -10.51
CA ALA A 17 -24.04 11.58 -10.30
C ALA A 17 -23.98 13.12 -10.12
N ALA A 18 -25.04 13.82 -10.49
CA ALA A 18 -25.13 15.27 -10.30
C ALA A 18 -25.14 15.66 -8.80
N ASP A 19 -25.76 14.82 -7.94
CA ASP A 19 -25.81 15.01 -6.49
C ASP A 19 -24.47 14.63 -5.85
N PRO A 20 -23.77 15.57 -5.16
CA PRO A 20 -22.51 15.29 -4.48
C PRO A 20 -22.63 14.24 -3.37
N ARG A 21 -23.80 14.12 -2.70
CA ARG A 21 -24.02 13.09 -1.69
C ARG A 21 -24.00 11.69 -2.28
N LEU A 22 -24.58 11.50 -3.46
CA LEU A 22 -24.52 10.21 -4.16
C LEU A 22 -23.09 9.85 -4.57
N ARG A 23 -22.29 10.83 -4.97
CA ARG A 23 -20.87 10.62 -5.29
C ARG A 23 -20.05 10.24 -4.06
N GLU A 24 -20.30 10.95 -2.94
CA GLU A 24 -19.67 10.67 -1.64
C GLU A 24 -20.00 9.26 -1.14
N ASP A 25 -21.28 8.88 -1.15
CA ASP A 25 -21.74 7.55 -0.72
C ASP A 25 -21.17 6.44 -1.62
N ALA A 26 -21.13 6.65 -2.93
CA ALA A 26 -20.52 5.70 -3.87
C ALA A 26 -19.02 5.51 -3.58
N ALA A 27 -18.30 6.59 -3.33
CA ALA A 27 -16.88 6.54 -3.00
C ALA A 27 -16.62 5.78 -1.68
N ARG A 28 -17.43 6.02 -0.65
CA ARG A 28 -17.35 5.26 0.61
C ARG A 28 -17.63 3.77 0.41
N GLU A 29 -18.60 3.41 -0.44
CA GLU A 29 -18.90 2.03 -0.78
C GLU A 29 -17.72 1.37 -1.52
N VAL A 30 -17.06 2.08 -2.44
CA VAL A 30 -15.83 1.61 -3.08
C VAL A 30 -14.74 1.37 -2.05
N ALA A 31 -14.55 2.28 -1.09
CA ALA A 31 -13.55 2.16 -0.03
C ALA A 31 -13.80 0.98 0.92
N ALA A 32 -15.06 0.64 1.15
CA ALA A 32 -15.47 -0.39 2.11
C ALA A 32 -15.50 -1.81 1.53
N THR A 33 -15.51 -1.96 0.20
CA THR A 33 -15.74 -3.23 -0.48
C THR A 33 -14.43 -3.78 -1.07
N LEU A 34 -14.33 -5.10 -1.09
CA LEU A 34 -13.28 -5.81 -1.84
C LEU A 34 -13.76 -6.06 -3.27
N TRP A 35 -12.93 -5.68 -4.21
CA TRP A 35 -13.23 -5.79 -5.63
C TRP A 35 -12.36 -6.87 -6.29
N GLY A 36 -12.94 -7.61 -7.23
CA GLY A 36 -12.14 -8.46 -8.11
C GLY A 36 -11.32 -7.61 -9.10
N PRO A 37 -10.28 -8.17 -9.73
CA PRO A 37 -9.31 -7.39 -10.55
C PRO A 37 -9.95 -6.59 -11.69
N GLU A 38 -11.00 -7.11 -12.31
CA GLU A 38 -11.72 -6.42 -13.39
C GLU A 38 -12.52 -5.23 -12.87
N ALA A 39 -13.31 -5.44 -11.80
CA ALA A 39 -14.09 -4.38 -11.17
C ALA A 39 -13.17 -3.29 -10.60
N GLU A 40 -12.05 -3.68 -10.01
CA GLU A 40 -11.04 -2.77 -9.45
C GLU A 40 -10.49 -1.84 -10.54
N ARG A 41 -10.19 -2.37 -11.74
CA ARG A 41 -9.73 -1.56 -12.88
C ARG A 41 -10.78 -0.56 -13.35
N VAL A 42 -12.02 -1.00 -13.47
CA VAL A 42 -13.14 -0.13 -13.92
C VAL A 42 -13.40 0.98 -12.89
N LEU A 43 -13.42 0.63 -11.60
CA LEU A 43 -13.64 1.59 -10.52
C LEU A 43 -12.46 2.55 -10.35
N ALA A 44 -11.23 2.10 -10.55
CA ALA A 44 -10.04 2.94 -10.53
C ALA A 44 -10.12 4.04 -11.60
N ALA A 45 -10.40 3.69 -12.85
CA ALA A 45 -10.56 4.65 -13.94
C ALA A 45 -11.71 5.64 -13.68
N ALA A 46 -12.84 5.15 -13.15
CA ALA A 46 -13.98 6.00 -12.80
C ALA A 46 -13.64 6.98 -11.67
N LEU A 47 -12.96 6.52 -10.61
CA LEU A 47 -12.50 7.37 -9.51
C LEU A 47 -11.50 8.43 -9.96
N VAL A 48 -10.55 8.07 -10.83
CA VAL A 48 -9.59 9.04 -11.39
C VAL A 48 -10.31 10.16 -12.14
N THR A 49 -11.32 9.82 -12.93
CA THR A 49 -12.14 10.80 -13.64
C THR A 49 -12.93 11.67 -12.65
N ALA A 50 -13.61 11.03 -11.68
CA ALA A 50 -14.40 11.72 -10.67
C ALA A 50 -13.55 12.70 -9.84
N VAL A 51 -12.38 12.28 -9.32
CA VAL A 51 -11.45 13.13 -8.55
C VAL A 51 -11.03 14.38 -9.33
N ARG A 52 -10.82 14.27 -10.64
CA ARG A 52 -10.39 15.41 -11.48
C ARG A 52 -11.50 16.42 -11.74
N GLU A 53 -12.73 15.98 -11.75
CA GLU A 53 -13.91 16.80 -12.08
C GLU A 53 -14.63 17.31 -10.83
N GLU A 54 -14.31 16.73 -9.66
CA GLU A 54 -14.99 17.02 -8.40
C GLU A 54 -14.73 18.45 -7.90
N ARG A 55 -15.78 19.10 -7.48
CA ARG A 55 -15.76 20.46 -6.90
C ARG A 55 -16.30 20.50 -5.47
N ASP A 56 -17.07 19.49 -5.08
CA ASP A 56 -17.58 19.38 -3.72
C ASP A 56 -16.47 18.83 -2.80
N PRO A 57 -16.10 19.53 -1.72
CA PRO A 57 -14.99 19.10 -0.86
C PRO A 57 -15.23 17.77 -0.15
N ALA A 58 -16.47 17.44 0.23
CA ALA A 58 -16.78 16.22 0.94
C ALA A 58 -16.74 15.01 -0.01
N ALA A 59 -17.32 15.14 -1.20
CA ALA A 59 -17.25 14.12 -2.23
C ALA A 59 -15.79 13.89 -2.69
N LEU A 60 -15.01 14.95 -2.88
CA LEU A 60 -13.59 14.86 -3.23
C LEU A 60 -12.79 14.11 -2.16
N ALA A 61 -13.00 14.43 -0.88
CA ALA A 61 -12.34 13.75 0.22
C ALA A 61 -12.65 12.24 0.21
N ALA A 62 -13.93 11.87 0.08
CA ALA A 62 -14.35 10.48 0.03
C ALA A 62 -13.78 9.74 -1.20
N GLN A 63 -13.74 10.37 -2.37
CA GLN A 63 -13.15 9.80 -3.59
C GLN A 63 -11.65 9.57 -3.44
N LEU A 64 -10.92 10.52 -2.83
CA LEU A 64 -9.50 10.37 -2.55
C LEU A 64 -9.23 9.25 -1.53
N GLU A 65 -10.07 9.13 -0.50
CA GLU A 65 -9.98 8.04 0.49
C GLU A 65 -10.28 6.66 -0.11
N ALA A 66 -11.06 6.59 -1.20
CA ALA A 66 -11.38 5.36 -1.90
C ALA A 66 -10.25 4.87 -2.83
N LEU A 67 -9.38 5.75 -3.34
CA LEU A 67 -8.30 5.39 -4.26
C LEU A 67 -7.40 4.24 -3.77
N PRO A 68 -6.99 4.18 -2.49
CA PRO A 68 -6.20 3.05 -2.00
C PRO A 68 -6.87 1.69 -2.12
N SER A 69 -8.20 1.63 -2.16
CA SER A 69 -8.96 0.38 -2.25
C SER A 69 -9.02 -0.19 -3.66
N VAL A 70 -8.69 0.62 -4.66
CA VAL A 70 -8.64 0.23 -6.09
C VAL A 70 -7.26 0.52 -6.71
N GLU A 71 -6.25 0.67 -5.88
CA GLU A 71 -4.91 1.12 -6.30
C GLU A 71 -4.25 0.16 -7.28
N THR A 72 -4.51 -1.16 -7.16
CA THR A 72 -3.97 -2.16 -8.08
C THR A 72 -4.62 -2.12 -9.47
N GLY A 73 -5.81 -1.53 -9.57
CA GLY A 73 -6.51 -1.28 -10.83
C GLY A 73 -6.04 -0.04 -11.60
N LEU A 74 -5.25 0.85 -10.97
CA LEU A 74 -4.72 2.05 -11.64
C LEU A 74 -3.70 1.69 -12.70
N ASP A 75 -3.90 2.16 -13.91
CA ASP A 75 -2.93 2.04 -15.00
C ASP A 75 -1.94 3.22 -15.05
N ASP A 76 -0.99 3.19 -15.98
CA ASP A 76 0.02 4.24 -16.13
C ASP A 76 -0.59 5.59 -16.56
N ALA A 77 -1.67 5.56 -17.35
CA ALA A 77 -2.39 6.76 -17.76
C ALA A 77 -3.14 7.39 -16.58
N ASP A 78 -3.78 6.58 -15.75
CA ASP A 78 -4.47 7.01 -14.54
C ASP A 78 -3.50 7.68 -13.56
N LEU A 79 -2.35 7.05 -13.30
CA LEU A 79 -1.31 7.60 -12.43
C LEU A 79 -0.74 8.90 -12.98
N THR A 80 -0.57 9.00 -14.31
CA THR A 80 -0.12 10.23 -14.95
C THR A 80 -1.15 11.35 -14.79
N ARG A 81 -2.45 11.04 -14.96
CA ARG A 81 -3.53 12.00 -14.77
C ARG A 81 -3.59 12.50 -13.32
N LEU A 82 -3.45 11.59 -12.34
CA LEU A 82 -3.43 11.92 -10.92
C LEU A 82 -2.18 12.75 -10.54
N ALA A 83 -1.03 12.46 -11.14
CA ALA A 83 0.21 13.20 -10.89
C ALA A 83 0.18 14.66 -11.41
N GLN A 84 -0.70 14.95 -12.37
CA GLN A 84 -0.90 16.31 -12.90
C GLN A 84 -1.73 17.22 -11.99
N LEU A 85 -2.34 16.68 -10.92
CA LEU A 85 -3.07 17.50 -9.96
C LEU A 85 -2.07 18.39 -9.20
N THR A 86 -2.34 19.69 -9.20
CA THR A 86 -1.55 20.66 -8.44
C THR A 86 -1.74 20.39 -6.95
N GLU A 87 -0.65 20.25 -6.21
CA GLU A 87 -0.67 19.97 -4.76
C GLU A 87 -1.52 18.74 -4.37
N PRO A 88 -1.10 17.53 -4.75
CA PRO A 88 -1.87 16.33 -4.43
C PRO A 88 -2.04 16.17 -2.91
N PRO A 89 -3.27 15.91 -2.42
CA PRO A 89 -3.51 15.63 -1.01
C PRO A 89 -2.65 14.48 -0.48
N PRO A 90 -2.38 14.40 0.83
CA PRO A 90 -1.48 13.37 1.39
C PRO A 90 -1.85 11.94 1.04
N VAL A 91 -3.15 11.63 0.91
CA VAL A 91 -3.63 10.31 0.50
C VAL A 91 -3.20 10.02 -0.93
N LEU A 92 -3.44 10.94 -1.86
CA LEU A 92 -3.06 10.79 -3.26
C LEU A 92 -1.54 10.75 -3.43
N ALA A 93 -0.81 11.57 -2.68
CA ALA A 93 0.65 11.54 -2.68
C ALA A 93 1.20 10.16 -2.29
N ARG A 94 0.58 9.49 -1.32
CA ARG A 94 0.92 8.12 -0.92
C ARG A 94 0.59 7.10 -2.01
N VAL A 95 -0.58 7.19 -2.65
CA VAL A 95 -0.95 6.31 -3.78
C VAL A 95 0.07 6.44 -4.90
N LEU A 96 0.40 7.66 -5.31
CA LEU A 96 1.38 7.93 -6.35
C LEU A 96 2.80 7.46 -5.99
N ALA A 97 3.21 7.63 -4.73
CA ALA A 97 4.51 7.15 -4.27
C ALA A 97 4.59 5.62 -4.29
N ARG A 98 3.56 4.94 -3.80
CA ARG A 98 3.48 3.47 -3.78
C ARG A 98 3.42 2.84 -5.17
N ALA A 99 2.92 3.54 -6.17
CA ALA A 99 3.00 3.11 -7.56
C ALA A 99 4.39 3.33 -8.18
N GLY A 100 5.35 3.84 -7.38
CA GLY A 100 6.69 4.21 -7.82
C GLY A 100 7.47 3.06 -8.42
N ARG A 101 8.01 3.30 -9.61
CA ARG A 101 8.97 2.42 -10.28
C ARG A 101 10.14 3.26 -10.78
N LEU A 102 11.34 2.87 -10.38
CA LEU A 102 12.58 3.49 -10.81
C LEU A 102 13.42 2.51 -11.61
N GLN A 103 14.22 3.01 -12.53
CA GLN A 103 15.27 2.26 -13.19
C GLN A 103 16.59 2.93 -12.91
N VAL A 104 17.57 2.17 -12.47
CA VAL A 104 18.96 2.62 -12.36
C VAL A 104 19.49 2.81 -13.78
N SER A 105 19.87 4.03 -14.15
CA SER A 105 20.23 4.41 -15.52
C SER A 105 21.66 4.92 -15.65
N GLY A 106 22.48 4.76 -14.62
CA GLY A 106 23.86 5.23 -14.61
C GLY A 106 24.69 4.57 -13.52
N PRO A 107 25.92 5.05 -13.34
CA PRO A 107 26.86 4.41 -12.44
C PRO A 107 26.30 4.33 -11.00
N VAL A 108 26.63 3.22 -10.37
CA VAL A 108 26.26 2.91 -8.98
C VAL A 108 27.52 3.06 -8.14
N GLU A 109 27.52 4.00 -7.20
CA GLU A 109 28.65 4.36 -6.37
C GLU A 109 28.35 4.08 -4.89
N PRO A 110 29.13 3.27 -4.19
CA PRO A 110 28.96 3.07 -2.76
C PRO A 110 29.31 4.35 -1.97
N VAL A 111 28.47 4.71 -1.01
CA VAL A 111 28.66 5.86 -0.11
C VAL A 111 28.40 5.40 1.33
N GLY A 112 29.46 4.92 2.00
CA GLY A 112 29.31 4.32 3.32
C GLY A 112 28.44 3.06 3.31
N ALA A 113 27.35 3.05 4.09
CA ALA A 113 26.36 1.98 4.08
C ALA A 113 25.29 2.12 2.98
N ALA A 114 25.24 3.27 2.30
CA ALA A 114 24.31 3.60 1.24
C ALA A 114 24.96 3.50 -0.14
N THR A 115 24.16 3.69 -1.16
CA THR A 115 24.57 3.69 -2.56
C THR A 115 24.01 4.93 -3.26
N ARG A 116 24.86 5.64 -3.98
CA ARG A 116 24.46 6.72 -4.89
C ARG A 116 24.28 6.15 -6.28
N ALA A 117 23.18 6.50 -6.92
CA ALA A 117 22.89 6.09 -8.29
C ALA A 117 22.20 7.20 -9.06
N VAL A 118 22.23 7.13 -10.39
CA VAL A 118 21.32 7.89 -11.25
C VAL A 118 20.14 6.97 -11.58
N VAL A 119 18.94 7.45 -11.33
CA VAL A 119 17.72 6.70 -11.64
C VAL A 119 16.81 7.50 -12.57
N ARG A 120 16.00 6.78 -13.34
CA ARG A 120 14.88 7.33 -14.10
C ARG A 120 13.59 6.86 -13.48
N CYS A 121 12.65 7.77 -13.25
CA CYS A 121 11.31 7.42 -12.84
C CYS A 121 10.53 6.85 -14.04
N LEU A 122 10.13 5.60 -13.95
CA LEU A 122 9.32 4.94 -14.97
C LEU A 122 7.83 5.10 -14.72
N ARG A 123 7.42 5.16 -13.44
CA ARG A 123 6.02 5.18 -13.04
C ARG A 123 5.84 5.81 -11.66
N GLY A 124 4.63 6.33 -11.41
CA GLY A 124 4.28 6.93 -10.13
C GLY A 124 5.07 8.20 -9.81
N VAL A 125 5.04 8.62 -8.57
CA VAL A 125 5.78 9.78 -8.06
C VAL A 125 6.53 9.37 -6.78
N PRO A 126 7.64 8.64 -6.91
CA PRO A 126 8.46 8.25 -5.76
C PRO A 126 8.90 9.46 -4.95
N ARG A 127 8.89 9.31 -3.63
CA ARG A 127 9.30 10.35 -2.67
C ARG A 127 10.42 9.84 -1.78
N THR A 128 11.13 10.75 -1.16
CA THR A 128 12.08 10.41 -0.08
C THR A 128 11.36 9.65 1.04
N GLY A 129 12.03 8.64 1.59
CA GLY A 129 11.47 7.68 2.54
C GLY A 129 10.74 6.50 1.92
N LEU A 130 10.53 6.46 0.59
CA LEU A 130 9.88 5.33 -0.08
C LEU A 130 10.78 4.09 -0.05
N SER A 131 10.22 2.98 0.40
CA SER A 131 10.85 1.67 0.29
C SER A 131 10.55 1.03 -1.07
N LEU A 132 11.58 0.49 -1.69
CA LEU A 132 11.55 -0.11 -3.01
C LEU A 132 12.21 -1.50 -2.96
N ARG A 133 11.72 -2.43 -3.76
CA ARG A 133 12.31 -3.75 -3.96
C ARG A 133 13.29 -3.74 -5.11
N THR A 134 14.43 -4.38 -4.89
CA THR A 134 15.39 -4.69 -5.95
C THR A 134 14.97 -5.95 -6.72
N PRO A 135 15.54 -6.23 -7.91
CA PRO A 135 15.31 -7.46 -8.65
C PRO A 135 15.62 -8.74 -7.86
N LEU A 136 16.53 -8.66 -6.89
CA LEU A 136 16.92 -9.77 -6.02
C LEU A 136 16.01 -9.93 -4.80
N GLY A 137 14.94 -9.12 -4.70
CA GLY A 137 13.96 -9.19 -3.62
C GLY A 137 14.36 -8.49 -2.32
N ALA A 138 15.58 -7.95 -2.21
CA ALA A 138 15.98 -7.12 -1.09
C ALA A 138 15.30 -5.74 -1.18
N TRP A 139 15.19 -5.04 -0.05
CA TRP A 139 14.63 -3.69 -0.05
C TRP A 139 15.71 -2.61 0.03
N VAL A 140 15.38 -1.44 -0.50
CA VAL A 140 16.15 -0.19 -0.38
C VAL A 140 15.21 0.96 -0.06
N VAL A 141 15.70 1.94 0.67
CA VAL A 141 14.98 3.18 0.97
C VAL A 141 15.56 4.32 0.14
N LEU A 142 14.69 5.10 -0.47
CA LEU A 142 15.03 6.31 -1.22
C LEU A 142 15.27 7.47 -0.24
N GLU A 143 16.50 7.61 0.24
CA GLU A 143 16.86 8.59 1.28
C GLU A 143 16.89 10.03 0.76
N ARG A 144 17.34 10.22 -0.47
CA ARG A 144 17.53 11.55 -1.06
C ARG A 144 17.33 11.52 -2.56
N ILE A 145 16.71 12.57 -3.05
CA ILE A 145 16.57 12.86 -4.49
C ILE A 145 17.29 14.18 -4.78
N GLU A 146 18.08 14.21 -5.83
CA GLU A 146 18.78 15.41 -6.29
C GLU A 146 18.53 15.61 -7.79
N LEU A 147 17.79 16.67 -8.12
CA LEU A 147 17.48 17.09 -9.47
C LEU A 147 18.34 18.31 -9.82
N TYR A 148 19.18 18.19 -10.86
CA TYR A 148 20.05 19.28 -11.33
C TYR A 148 20.88 19.94 -10.21
N GLY A 149 21.38 19.11 -9.27
CA GLY A 149 22.18 19.60 -8.12
C GLY A 149 21.37 20.19 -6.96
N ARG A 150 20.05 20.15 -7.01
CA ARG A 150 19.16 20.62 -5.95
C ARG A 150 18.42 19.46 -5.30
N ALA A 151 18.26 19.53 -3.98
CA ALA A 151 17.44 18.54 -3.27
C ALA A 151 15.98 18.66 -3.70
N ALA A 152 15.35 17.50 -3.91
CA ALA A 152 13.93 17.38 -4.21
C ALA A 152 13.31 16.33 -3.26
N ASP A 153 12.02 16.45 -3.00
CA ASP A 153 11.26 15.53 -2.15
C ASP A 153 10.57 14.43 -2.96
N ARG A 154 10.48 14.62 -4.28
CA ARG A 154 9.82 13.69 -5.20
C ARG A 154 10.50 13.63 -6.56
N LEU A 155 10.19 12.58 -7.30
CA LEU A 155 10.63 12.39 -8.69
C LEU A 155 9.42 12.13 -9.59
N ASP A 156 9.19 13.03 -10.53
CA ASP A 156 8.05 12.93 -11.46
C ASP A 156 8.33 11.89 -12.57
N PRO A 157 7.27 11.27 -13.16
CA PRO A 157 7.41 10.30 -14.23
C PRO A 157 8.22 10.84 -15.42
N GLY A 158 9.14 10.02 -15.93
CA GLY A 158 10.04 10.38 -17.02
C GLY A 158 11.28 11.20 -16.62
N ALA A 159 11.28 11.79 -15.42
CA ALA A 159 12.45 12.52 -14.93
C ALA A 159 13.59 11.57 -14.51
N SER A 160 14.83 12.07 -14.61
CA SER A 160 16.02 11.40 -14.10
C SER A 160 16.63 12.22 -12.97
N ALA A 161 17.09 11.56 -11.92
CA ALA A 161 17.69 12.20 -10.77
C ALA A 161 18.87 11.40 -10.23
N ARG A 162 19.79 12.08 -9.56
CA ARG A 162 20.73 11.41 -8.66
C ARG A 162 20.03 11.12 -7.34
N VAL A 163 20.18 9.89 -6.86
CA VAL A 163 19.52 9.46 -5.61
C VAL A 163 20.54 8.84 -4.66
N LEU A 164 20.21 8.85 -3.37
CA LEU A 164 20.87 8.07 -2.34
C LEU A 164 19.90 6.98 -1.88
N LEU A 165 20.36 5.74 -1.94
CA LEU A 165 19.59 4.55 -1.57
C LEU A 165 20.29 3.84 -0.41
N SER A 166 19.58 3.56 0.67
CA SER A 166 20.07 2.79 1.81
C SER A 166 19.32 1.45 1.94
N GLY A 167 19.78 0.59 2.84
CA GLY A 167 19.15 -0.70 3.12
C GLY A 167 19.92 -1.90 2.60
N PRO A 168 19.46 -3.13 2.92
CA PRO A 168 20.19 -4.37 2.61
C PRO A 168 20.48 -4.57 1.12
N GLY A 169 19.56 -4.12 0.25
CA GLY A 169 19.71 -4.23 -1.21
C GLY A 169 20.62 -3.19 -1.85
N ALA A 170 21.01 -2.12 -1.13
CA ALA A 170 21.68 -0.98 -1.72
C ALA A 170 23.03 -1.32 -2.38
N ARG A 171 23.81 -2.20 -1.75
CA ARG A 171 25.14 -2.58 -2.28
C ARG A 171 25.12 -3.56 -3.43
N ALA A 172 24.00 -4.24 -3.64
CA ALA A 172 23.82 -5.21 -4.70
C ALA A 172 23.21 -4.61 -5.99
N LEU A 173 22.92 -3.29 -5.98
CA LEU A 173 22.36 -2.61 -7.13
C LEU A 173 23.34 -2.56 -8.30
N GLY A 174 22.81 -2.84 -9.47
CA GLY A 174 23.49 -2.71 -10.75
C GLY A 174 22.82 -1.69 -11.67
N GLU A 175 23.54 -1.30 -12.73
CA GLU A 175 22.95 -0.52 -13.81
C GLU A 175 21.81 -1.33 -14.48
N TRP A 176 20.73 -0.66 -14.83
CA TRP A 176 19.49 -1.22 -15.41
C TRP A 176 18.59 -1.96 -14.43
N ASP A 177 18.95 -2.09 -13.14
CA ASP A 177 18.06 -2.63 -12.14
C ASP A 177 16.76 -1.82 -12.07
N ARG A 178 15.65 -2.54 -11.93
CA ARG A 178 14.35 -1.94 -11.68
C ARG A 178 14.03 -2.02 -10.20
N LEU A 179 13.70 -0.87 -9.64
CA LEU A 179 13.28 -0.73 -8.26
C LEU A 179 11.79 -0.45 -8.26
N GLU A 180 11.03 -1.25 -7.54
CA GLU A 180 9.56 -1.13 -7.50
C GLU A 180 9.08 -1.03 -6.05
N ALA A 181 8.09 -0.16 -5.80
CA ALA A 181 7.36 -0.22 -4.54
C ALA A 181 6.77 -1.63 -4.38
N ASP A 182 6.92 -2.23 -3.20
CA ASP A 182 6.54 -3.63 -3.01
C ASP A 182 5.01 -3.83 -3.12
N PRO A 183 4.48 -4.48 -4.17
CA PRO A 183 3.05 -4.68 -4.33
C PRO A 183 2.49 -5.76 -3.38
N ARG A 184 3.34 -6.67 -2.84
CA ARG A 184 2.90 -7.82 -2.04
C ARG A 184 2.18 -7.40 -0.78
N ALA A 185 2.67 -6.35 -0.10
CA ALA A 185 2.02 -5.85 1.11
C ALA A 185 0.57 -5.44 0.88
N ARG A 186 0.28 -4.83 -0.26
CA ARG A 186 -1.09 -4.42 -0.64
C ARG A 186 -1.96 -5.61 -0.91
N GLU A 187 -1.42 -6.59 -1.63
CA GLU A 187 -2.13 -7.83 -1.91
C GLU A 187 -2.49 -8.53 -0.61
N TYR A 188 -1.56 -8.65 0.34
CA TYR A 188 -1.88 -9.22 1.65
C TYR A 188 -2.93 -8.40 2.41
N VAL A 189 -2.82 -7.06 2.43
CA VAL A 189 -3.82 -6.19 3.07
C VAL A 189 -5.21 -6.37 2.44
N ARG A 190 -5.29 -6.57 1.13
CA ARG A 190 -6.51 -6.86 0.41
C ARG A 190 -7.05 -8.24 0.78
N LEU A 191 -6.22 -9.28 0.73
CA LEU A 191 -6.60 -10.66 1.01
C LEU A 191 -7.01 -10.87 2.48
N LEU A 192 -6.44 -10.14 3.43
CA LEU A 192 -6.88 -10.12 4.84
C LEU A 192 -8.30 -9.58 5.06
N ARG A 193 -8.94 -9.03 4.01
CA ARG A 193 -10.34 -8.59 4.03
C ARG A 193 -11.26 -9.50 3.23
N ALA A 194 -10.74 -10.59 2.65
CA ALA A 194 -11.53 -11.51 1.85
C ALA A 194 -12.69 -12.11 2.66
N PRO A 195 -13.84 -12.39 2.05
CA PRO A 195 -14.97 -13.02 2.74
C PRO A 195 -14.65 -14.46 3.17
N ASP A 196 -13.82 -15.16 2.39
CA ASP A 196 -13.40 -16.55 2.68
C ASP A 196 -12.30 -16.56 3.76
N PRO A 197 -12.54 -17.24 4.92
CA PRO A 197 -11.56 -17.32 6.00
C PRO A 197 -10.27 -18.02 5.56
N ARG A 198 -10.35 -18.99 4.65
CA ARG A 198 -9.16 -19.66 4.13
C ARG A 198 -8.24 -18.73 3.36
N VAL A 199 -8.81 -17.78 2.63
CA VAL A 199 -8.02 -16.75 1.93
C VAL A 199 -7.35 -15.81 2.93
N ARG A 200 -8.05 -15.42 4.02
CA ARG A 200 -7.46 -14.59 5.08
C ARG A 200 -6.34 -15.31 5.82
N GLU A 201 -6.54 -16.60 6.15
CA GLU A 201 -5.53 -17.47 6.75
C GLU A 201 -4.25 -17.51 5.90
N LEU A 202 -4.38 -17.84 4.60
CA LEU A 202 -3.24 -17.89 3.68
C LEU A 202 -2.54 -16.53 3.55
N ALA A 203 -3.29 -15.44 3.53
CA ALA A 203 -2.73 -14.10 3.51
C ALA A 203 -1.93 -13.79 4.79
N ALA A 204 -2.46 -14.15 5.96
CA ALA A 204 -1.76 -13.98 7.24
C ALA A 204 -0.47 -14.80 7.27
N ALA A 205 -0.51 -16.09 6.89
CA ALA A 205 0.66 -16.94 6.79
C ALA A 205 1.73 -16.33 5.87
N GLY A 206 1.33 -15.88 4.67
CA GLY A 206 2.25 -15.28 3.70
C GLY A 206 2.93 -14.00 4.19
N THR A 207 2.33 -13.23 5.13
CA THR A 207 3.01 -12.09 5.74
C THR A 207 4.12 -12.50 6.69
N ALA A 208 4.02 -13.69 7.29
CA ALA A 208 4.95 -14.24 8.27
C ALA A 208 6.08 -15.08 7.67
N ASP A 209 5.97 -15.52 6.41
CA ASP A 209 6.98 -16.40 5.77
C ASP A 209 8.36 -15.74 5.68
N TRP A 210 8.40 -14.42 5.51
CA TRP A 210 9.66 -13.68 5.38
C TRP A 210 9.62 -12.37 6.18
N PRO A 211 9.54 -12.44 7.51
CA PRO A 211 9.34 -11.25 8.36
C PRO A 211 10.45 -10.21 8.19
N ASP A 212 11.70 -10.65 7.99
CA ASP A 212 12.85 -9.77 7.81
C ASP A 212 12.91 -9.08 6.44
N SER A 213 12.09 -9.52 5.51
CA SER A 213 12.01 -8.91 4.20
C SER A 213 11.17 -7.62 4.14
N TRP A 214 10.44 -7.30 5.20
CA TRP A 214 9.62 -6.11 5.28
C TRP A 214 10.42 -4.92 5.83
N ASP A 215 10.34 -3.81 5.14
CA ASP A 215 10.82 -2.53 5.66
C ASP A 215 9.88 -2.02 6.78
N PRO A 216 10.33 -1.07 7.62
CA PRO A 216 9.56 -0.63 8.78
C PRO A 216 8.17 -0.05 8.45
N GLU A 217 8.02 0.66 7.33
CA GLU A 217 6.72 1.24 6.92
C GLU A 217 5.76 0.13 6.49
N THR A 218 6.22 -0.76 5.64
CA THR A 218 5.46 -1.92 5.16
C THR A 218 5.08 -2.86 6.30
N GLY A 219 6.03 -3.18 7.18
CA GLY A 219 5.75 -4.01 8.36
C GLY A 219 4.69 -3.40 9.27
N THR A 220 4.74 -2.09 9.50
CA THR A 220 3.73 -1.36 10.28
C THR A 220 2.35 -1.42 9.61
N LEU A 221 2.28 -1.27 8.29
CA LEU A 221 1.04 -1.38 7.52
C LEU A 221 0.43 -2.79 7.65
N LEU A 222 1.25 -3.83 7.49
CA LEU A 222 0.82 -5.22 7.61
C LEU A 222 0.34 -5.55 9.02
N CYS A 223 1.08 -5.13 10.06
CA CYS A 223 0.65 -5.29 11.45
C CYS A 223 -0.71 -4.60 11.72
N ALA A 224 -0.90 -3.39 11.21
CA ALA A 224 -2.19 -2.70 11.36
C ALA A 224 -3.33 -3.40 10.61
N ALA A 225 -3.06 -4.02 9.47
CA ALA A 225 -4.05 -4.81 8.73
C ALA A 225 -4.40 -6.11 9.45
N LEU A 226 -3.39 -6.87 9.87
CA LEU A 226 -3.55 -8.11 10.65
C LEU A 226 -4.31 -7.88 11.96
N ALA A 227 -3.96 -6.84 12.72
CA ALA A 227 -4.63 -6.52 13.99
C ALA A 227 -6.11 -6.18 13.78
N ARG A 228 -6.45 -5.48 12.68
CA ARG A 228 -7.85 -5.21 12.32
C ARG A 228 -8.58 -6.44 11.81
N ALA A 229 -7.91 -7.34 11.12
CA ALA A 229 -8.48 -8.63 10.69
C ALA A 229 -8.80 -9.47 11.92
N ALA A 230 -7.82 -9.73 12.78
CA ALA A 230 -7.97 -10.49 14.01
C ALA A 230 -9.11 -9.97 14.92
N ALA A 231 -9.26 -8.62 15.02
CA ALA A 231 -10.33 -8.01 15.81
C ALA A 231 -11.76 -8.30 15.28
N ARG A 232 -11.90 -8.84 14.07
CA ARG A 232 -13.19 -9.13 13.42
C ARG A 232 -13.33 -10.57 12.96
N GLU A 233 -12.29 -11.39 13.19
CA GLU A 233 -12.20 -12.73 12.65
C GLU A 233 -13.08 -13.71 13.45
N PRO A 234 -14.15 -14.28 12.83
CA PRO A 234 -14.99 -15.28 13.48
C PRO A 234 -14.44 -16.70 13.33
N ASP A 235 -13.56 -16.96 12.37
CA ASP A 235 -12.95 -18.27 12.14
C ASP A 235 -11.71 -18.44 13.01
N LEU A 236 -11.70 -19.47 13.83
CA LEU A 236 -10.63 -19.68 14.82
C LEU A 236 -9.28 -20.01 14.18
N THR A 237 -9.25 -20.72 13.05
CA THR A 237 -8.01 -21.09 12.35
C THR A 237 -7.36 -19.88 11.71
N ALA A 238 -8.18 -19.03 11.07
CA ALA A 238 -7.72 -17.78 10.51
C ALA A 238 -7.22 -16.83 11.62
N LEU A 239 -7.97 -16.72 12.75
CA LEU A 239 -7.57 -15.92 13.90
C LEU A 239 -6.22 -16.37 14.50
N GLU A 240 -6.04 -17.67 14.69
CA GLU A 240 -4.77 -18.24 15.18
C GLU A 240 -3.60 -17.88 14.27
N THR A 241 -3.79 -18.00 12.96
CA THR A 241 -2.77 -17.67 11.97
C THR A 241 -2.48 -16.16 11.94
N GLU A 242 -3.50 -15.30 12.05
CA GLU A 242 -3.36 -13.85 12.11
C GLU A 242 -2.58 -13.40 13.36
N LEU A 243 -2.88 -13.97 14.52
CA LEU A 243 -2.16 -13.69 15.76
C LEU A 243 -0.72 -14.23 15.72
N GLY A 244 -0.51 -15.40 15.12
CA GLY A 244 0.81 -15.97 14.87
C GLY A 244 1.67 -15.09 13.96
N ALA A 245 1.08 -14.58 12.87
CA ALA A 245 1.75 -13.65 11.97
C ALA A 245 2.11 -12.33 12.67
N LEU A 246 1.24 -11.81 13.52
CA LEU A 246 1.52 -10.62 14.33
C LEU A 246 2.70 -10.82 15.29
N LEU A 247 2.86 -12.03 15.87
CA LEU A 247 4.04 -12.33 16.69
C LEU A 247 5.34 -12.27 15.90
N GLN A 248 5.36 -12.81 14.68
CA GLN A 248 6.52 -12.74 13.80
C GLN A 248 6.88 -11.30 13.42
N LEU A 249 5.86 -10.45 13.29
CA LEU A 249 6.00 -9.05 12.93
C LEU A 249 5.97 -8.09 14.14
N ALA A 250 6.09 -8.59 15.38
CA ALA A 250 5.86 -7.82 16.61
C ALA A 250 6.71 -6.55 16.72
N ARG A 251 7.91 -6.53 16.12
CA ARG A 251 8.78 -5.34 16.07
C ARG A 251 8.16 -4.15 15.33
N PHE A 252 7.17 -4.39 14.45
CA PHE A 252 6.46 -3.35 13.69
C PHE A 252 5.11 -2.98 14.30
N LEU A 253 4.76 -3.53 15.47
CA LEU A 253 3.46 -3.37 16.08
C LEU A 253 3.26 -1.95 16.64
N SER A 254 2.46 -1.16 15.95
CA SER A 254 2.16 0.22 16.30
C SER A 254 1.15 0.36 17.44
N PRO A 255 1.11 1.52 18.15
CA PRO A 255 0.10 1.76 19.19
C PRO A 255 -1.35 1.57 18.73
N PRO A 256 -1.78 2.01 17.53
CA PRO A 256 -3.13 1.74 17.02
C PRO A 256 -3.41 0.25 16.81
N ALA A 257 -2.43 -0.52 16.31
CA ALA A 257 -2.58 -1.96 16.15
C ALA A 257 -2.75 -2.68 17.50
N ARG A 258 -1.97 -2.28 18.51
CA ARG A 258 -2.15 -2.78 19.90
C ARG A 258 -3.51 -2.41 20.47
N ALA A 259 -4.03 -1.22 20.19
CA ALA A 259 -5.35 -0.82 20.63
C ALA A 259 -6.44 -1.73 20.02
N ALA A 260 -6.33 -2.09 18.76
CA ALA A 260 -7.23 -3.05 18.12
C ALA A 260 -7.17 -4.44 18.78
N LEU A 261 -5.97 -4.93 19.12
CA LEU A 261 -5.79 -6.21 19.83
C LEU A 261 -6.34 -6.19 21.25
N ARG A 262 -6.25 -5.06 21.97
CA ARG A 262 -6.86 -4.92 23.31
C ARG A 262 -8.38 -4.94 23.28
N ALA A 263 -8.99 -4.61 22.15
CA ALA A 263 -10.44 -4.66 21.97
C ALA A 263 -10.98 -6.08 21.73
N LEU A 264 -10.11 -7.08 21.54
CA LEU A 264 -10.51 -8.48 21.46
C LEU A 264 -11.14 -8.93 22.78
N ASP A 265 -12.34 -9.51 22.71
CA ASP A 265 -13.01 -10.06 23.88
C ASP A 265 -12.37 -11.39 24.30
N ARG A 266 -11.59 -11.34 25.37
CA ARG A 266 -10.88 -12.51 25.91
C ARG A 266 -11.80 -13.65 26.33
N THR A 267 -13.05 -13.35 26.65
CA THR A 267 -14.00 -14.38 27.08
C THR A 267 -14.48 -15.26 25.94
N THR A 268 -14.42 -14.75 24.73
CA THR A 268 -14.77 -15.48 23.49
C THR A 268 -13.57 -16.16 22.84
N LEU A 269 -12.36 -15.80 23.25
CA LEU A 269 -11.14 -16.37 22.71
C LEU A 269 -10.83 -17.75 23.32
N PRO A 270 -10.41 -18.74 22.50
CA PRO A 270 -9.88 -20.00 23.02
C PRO A 270 -8.73 -19.77 23.99
N PRO A 271 -8.68 -20.48 25.15
CA PRO A 271 -7.60 -20.34 26.12
C PRO A 271 -6.19 -20.53 25.52
N ALA A 272 -6.06 -21.33 24.46
CA ALA A 272 -4.79 -21.56 23.74
C ALA A 272 -4.23 -20.28 23.09
N LEU A 273 -5.06 -19.29 22.75
CA LEU A 273 -4.62 -18.04 22.13
C LEU A 273 -4.29 -16.94 23.14
N HIS A 274 -4.65 -17.11 24.42
CA HIS A 274 -4.34 -16.11 25.45
C HIS A 274 -2.84 -15.81 25.57
N PRO A 275 -1.92 -16.79 25.61
CA PRO A 275 -0.49 -16.52 25.68
C PRO A 275 0.03 -15.71 24.48
N CYS A 276 -0.49 -15.98 23.29
CA CYS A 276 -0.13 -15.24 22.08
C CYS A 276 -0.55 -13.77 22.20
N LEU A 277 -1.78 -13.51 22.58
CA LEU A 277 -2.30 -12.16 22.78
C LEU A 277 -1.53 -11.41 23.89
N ASP A 278 -1.21 -12.09 24.99
CA ASP A 278 -0.44 -11.50 26.10
C ASP A 278 0.97 -11.11 25.64
N ALA A 279 1.64 -11.97 24.88
CA ALA A 279 2.95 -11.68 24.30
C ALA A 279 2.93 -10.44 23.39
N LEU A 280 1.92 -10.32 22.52
CA LEU A 280 1.72 -9.17 21.64
C LEU A 280 1.48 -7.86 22.40
N LEU A 281 0.73 -7.93 23.49
CA LEU A 281 0.41 -6.77 24.32
C LEU A 281 1.56 -6.38 25.27
N ALA A 282 2.39 -7.34 25.69
CA ALA A 282 3.56 -7.12 26.53
C ALA A 282 4.75 -6.53 25.76
N THR A 283 4.83 -6.73 24.44
CA THR A 283 5.91 -6.19 23.61
C THR A 283 5.86 -4.66 23.67
N GLY A 284 6.84 -4.04 24.34
CA GLY A 284 6.97 -2.58 24.45
C GLY A 284 7.17 -1.92 23.06
N PRO A 285 7.04 -0.58 22.94
CA PRO A 285 7.43 0.10 21.71
C PRO A 285 8.91 -0.18 21.45
N ALA A 286 9.23 -0.60 20.21
CA ALA A 286 10.62 -0.62 19.77
C ALA A 286 11.16 0.82 19.83
N HIS A 287 12.20 1.05 20.64
CA HIS A 287 12.90 2.33 20.77
C HIS A 287 13.77 2.62 19.54
#